data_08c15acd27616101630d2d33f32c3625
#
_entry.id   08c15acd27616101630d2d33f32c3625
#
_cell.length_a   1.000
_cell.length_b   1.000
_cell.length_c   1.000
_cell.angle_alpha   90.00
_cell.angle_beta   90.00
_cell.angle_gamma   90.00
#
_symmetry.space_group_name_H-M   'P 1'
#
loop_
_entity.id
_entity.type
_entity.pdbx_description
1 polymer ?
#
loop_
_entity_poly.entity_id
_entity_poly.type
_entity_poly.pdbx_seq_one_letter_code
_entity_poly.pdbx_strand_id
1 'polypeptide(L)'
;MEATTKVIKGGEWIIKEVPADSIFIPEQFNEEQQMVRDMCNQFLDTEVLPVADRIDKLEPGLMPGLLSKAGEQGLLGITVPEAYGGSGKDFVTSVIVADYLGGGYSFSVANAAHSGIGTLPILYFGTEAQKQKYVTKLATGEYKGSYGLTEPNSGSDALSAKTTATLSADGKHYILNGQKCWITNGGFSDIYTVFAKIDGEKFTAFIVERGTEGFTQGPEEHKMGIKGSSTVQLYFQDCKVPVENILGEIGRGHIIAFNVLNIGRLKLGAATLGGARRALTETIQYAKTREQFKLPIVKFGAIRHKLAEMAIRLWVGETALYRVSHNIDEQEKLLLASGKSLSESLLGAAEEYAIECAILKVFGSEVLDYVVDEGVQVHGGNGYSDEYAISKAYRDSRINRIYEGTNEINRLLTVDMVLKRAMKGSLDLMGPALEVQKELMSVPDFSDTDEGLFAKEKKAIANFKKCILMVAGAAVQKLMMTLSKEQEILMNIADMSIIAYHAESALLRVEKLVAMKGEAAAAIQRSEEHTSELQSQSTISY
;
A
#
# COMPACT_ATOMS: atom_id res chain seq x y z
N MET A 1 -2.28 34.58 10.54
CA MET A 1 -2.31 33.38 11.36
C MET A 1 -2.96 32.31 10.51
N GLU A 2 -2.15 31.48 9.87
CA GLU A 2 -2.66 30.28 9.21
C GLU A 2 -3.26 29.40 10.30
N ALA A 3 -4.54 29.06 10.16
CA ALA A 3 -5.19 28.11 11.02
C ALA A 3 -4.43 26.79 10.87
N THR A 4 -3.65 26.42 11.88
CA THR A 4 -3.04 25.08 11.95
C THR A 4 -4.16 24.07 11.96
N THR A 5 -4.43 23.49 10.81
CA THR A 5 -5.40 22.40 10.62
C THR A 5 -4.95 21.29 11.55
N LYS A 6 -5.73 21.00 12.58
CA LYS A 6 -5.35 20.01 13.58
C LYS A 6 -5.48 18.64 12.94
N VAL A 7 -4.36 18.09 12.54
CA VAL A 7 -4.30 16.76 11.91
C VAL A 7 -4.89 15.72 12.85
N ILE A 8 -5.85 14.94 12.38
CA ILE A 8 -6.45 13.85 13.15
C ILE A 8 -5.44 12.70 13.22
N LYS A 9 -5.16 12.24 14.43
CA LYS A 9 -4.23 11.12 14.66
C LYS A 9 -4.80 9.80 14.16
N GLY A 10 -3.92 8.83 13.92
CA GLY A 10 -4.31 7.51 13.48
C GLY A 10 -5.30 6.84 14.43
N GLY A 11 -6.40 6.34 13.88
CA GLY A 11 -7.51 5.75 14.62
C GLY A 11 -8.48 6.75 15.26
N GLU A 12 -8.14 8.04 15.41
CA GLU A 12 -9.04 9.03 16.03
C GLU A 12 -10.33 9.24 15.22
N TRP A 13 -10.34 8.95 13.93
CA TRP A 13 -11.55 9.04 13.10
C TRP A 13 -12.69 8.15 13.61
N ILE A 14 -12.40 7.10 14.39
CA ILE A 14 -13.42 6.25 15.00
C ILE A 14 -14.28 7.02 16.01
N ILE A 15 -13.67 7.99 16.71
CA ILE A 15 -14.28 8.72 17.84
C ILE A 15 -14.46 10.20 17.57
N LYS A 16 -13.95 10.73 16.47
CA LYS A 16 -14.04 12.15 16.11
C LYS A 16 -14.77 12.33 14.79
N GLU A 17 -15.42 13.46 14.67
CA GLU A 17 -15.88 13.98 13.39
C GLU A 17 -14.67 14.54 12.63
N VAL A 18 -14.60 14.23 11.33
CA VAL A 18 -13.55 14.69 10.42
C VAL A 18 -14.12 15.77 9.51
N PRO A 19 -13.57 16.98 9.50
CA PRO A 19 -14.02 18.03 8.57
C PRO A 19 -13.61 17.70 7.13
N ALA A 20 -14.49 17.98 6.17
CA ALA A 20 -14.22 17.71 4.75
C ALA A 20 -13.04 18.52 4.17
N ASP A 21 -12.79 19.72 4.69
CA ASP A 21 -11.66 20.56 4.30
C ASP A 21 -10.29 20.01 4.76
N SER A 22 -10.28 19.14 5.80
CA SER A 22 -9.06 18.55 6.36
C SER A 22 -8.50 17.38 5.56
N ILE A 23 -9.25 16.81 4.60
CA ILE A 23 -8.74 15.71 3.76
C ILE A 23 -8.13 16.26 2.48
N PHE A 24 -7.16 15.52 1.91
CA PHE A 24 -6.64 15.78 0.57
C PHE A 24 -7.29 14.82 -0.42
N ILE A 25 -7.60 15.30 -1.62
CA ILE A 25 -8.29 14.56 -2.67
C ILE A 25 -7.55 14.71 -4.00
N PRO A 26 -7.65 13.74 -4.94
CA PRO A 26 -6.95 13.79 -6.22
C PRO A 26 -7.19 15.06 -7.04
N GLU A 27 -8.36 15.67 -6.91
CA GLU A 27 -8.72 16.91 -7.59
C GLU A 27 -7.90 18.14 -7.11
N GLN A 28 -7.09 17.96 -6.08
CA GLN A 28 -6.17 18.97 -5.53
C GLN A 28 -4.70 18.76 -5.95
N PHE A 29 -4.41 17.79 -6.81
CA PHE A 29 -3.05 17.61 -7.32
C PHE A 29 -2.56 18.91 -7.94
N ASN A 30 -1.42 19.39 -7.46
CA ASN A 30 -0.75 20.54 -8.04
C ASN A 30 -0.13 20.18 -9.40
N GLU A 31 0.36 21.20 -10.12
CA GLU A 31 0.95 21.02 -11.47
C GLU A 31 2.09 19.98 -11.48
N GLU A 32 2.97 20.00 -10.47
CA GLU A 32 4.07 19.05 -10.37
C GLU A 32 3.56 17.61 -10.16
N GLN A 33 2.59 17.41 -9.27
CA GLN A 33 1.98 16.11 -9.02
C GLN A 33 1.25 15.57 -10.26
N GLN A 34 0.60 16.45 -11.02
CA GLN A 34 0.00 16.09 -12.31
C GLN A 34 1.06 15.68 -13.34
N MET A 35 2.18 16.42 -13.43
CA MET A 35 3.29 16.05 -14.30
C MET A 35 3.89 14.69 -13.93
N VAL A 36 4.08 14.39 -12.64
CA VAL A 36 4.56 13.08 -12.17
C VAL A 36 3.58 11.97 -12.53
N ARG A 37 2.28 12.18 -12.35
CA ARG A 37 1.22 11.27 -12.78
C ARG A 37 1.33 10.95 -14.26
N ASP A 38 1.40 11.99 -15.09
CA ASP A 38 1.43 11.86 -16.55
C ASP A 38 2.71 11.17 -17.02
N MET A 39 3.85 11.46 -16.37
CA MET A 39 5.13 10.78 -16.60
C MET A 39 5.03 9.28 -16.28
N CYS A 40 4.38 8.90 -15.18
CA CYS A 40 4.17 7.48 -14.84
C CYS A 40 3.32 6.77 -15.90
N ASN A 41 2.21 7.37 -16.34
CA ASN A 41 1.37 6.82 -17.39
C ASN A 41 2.14 6.67 -18.71
N GLN A 42 2.85 7.72 -19.13
CA GLN A 42 3.66 7.68 -20.33
C GLN A 42 4.74 6.58 -20.25
N PHE A 43 5.43 6.46 -19.12
CA PHE A 43 6.45 5.42 -18.92
C PHE A 43 5.85 4.01 -19.09
N LEU A 44 4.69 3.75 -18.49
CA LEU A 44 4.02 2.47 -18.68
C LEU A 44 3.65 2.24 -20.15
N ASP A 45 3.04 3.21 -20.79
CA ASP A 45 2.51 3.06 -22.15
C ASP A 45 3.63 2.90 -23.21
N THR A 46 4.80 3.55 -22.99
CA THR A 46 5.90 3.53 -23.98
C THR A 46 6.98 2.49 -23.69
N GLU A 47 7.29 2.21 -22.40
CA GLU A 47 8.43 1.37 -22.05
C GLU A 47 8.01 -0.02 -21.53
N VAL A 48 6.92 -0.11 -20.77
CA VAL A 48 6.57 -1.34 -20.04
C VAL A 48 5.55 -2.20 -20.80
N LEU A 49 4.42 -1.64 -21.16
CA LEU A 49 3.30 -2.40 -21.73
C LEU A 49 3.64 -3.02 -23.10
N PRO A 50 4.36 -2.36 -24.01
CA PRO A 50 4.74 -2.96 -25.29
C PRO A 50 5.63 -4.21 -25.16
N VAL A 51 6.29 -4.38 -24.02
CA VAL A 51 7.20 -5.50 -23.77
C VAL A 51 6.71 -6.44 -22.65
N ALA A 52 5.45 -6.31 -22.20
CA ALA A 52 4.90 -7.05 -21.07
C ALA A 52 5.02 -8.57 -21.20
N ASP A 53 4.84 -9.11 -22.42
CA ASP A 53 4.98 -10.56 -22.68
C ASP A 53 6.45 -11.03 -22.64
N ARG A 54 7.39 -10.16 -22.99
CA ARG A 54 8.84 -10.43 -22.86
C ARG A 54 9.27 -10.38 -21.40
N ILE A 55 8.68 -9.45 -20.63
CA ILE A 55 8.85 -9.39 -19.18
C ILE A 55 8.41 -10.71 -18.54
N ASP A 56 7.22 -11.21 -18.86
CA ASP A 56 6.69 -12.46 -18.29
C ASP A 56 7.51 -13.71 -18.65
N LYS A 57 8.27 -13.65 -19.74
CA LYS A 57 9.22 -14.69 -20.13
C LYS A 57 10.59 -14.54 -19.44
N LEU A 58 10.72 -13.59 -18.53
CA LEU A 58 11.98 -13.28 -17.83
C LEU A 58 13.15 -13.03 -18.80
N GLU A 59 12.90 -12.28 -19.88
CA GLU A 59 13.95 -11.97 -20.84
C GLU A 59 15.16 -11.34 -20.15
N PRO A 60 16.37 -11.89 -20.31
CA PRO A 60 17.55 -11.45 -19.60
C PRO A 60 17.84 -9.95 -19.81
N GLY A 61 18.06 -9.23 -18.72
CA GLY A 61 18.39 -7.80 -18.73
C GLY A 61 17.20 -6.85 -18.94
N LEU A 62 16.02 -7.35 -19.34
CA LEU A 62 14.87 -6.49 -19.63
C LEU A 62 14.35 -5.79 -18.39
N MET A 63 14.01 -6.51 -17.32
CA MET A 63 13.51 -5.90 -16.08
C MET A 63 14.52 -4.96 -15.42
N PRO A 64 15.80 -5.35 -15.21
CA PRO A 64 16.81 -4.41 -14.71
C PRO A 64 16.97 -3.15 -15.59
N GLY A 65 16.87 -3.31 -16.91
CA GLY A 65 16.94 -2.20 -17.87
C GLY A 65 15.76 -1.23 -17.73
N LEU A 66 14.55 -1.74 -17.53
CA LEU A 66 13.36 -0.92 -17.27
C LEU A 66 13.48 -0.17 -15.94
N LEU A 67 14.01 -0.80 -14.89
CA LEU A 67 14.28 -0.11 -13.63
C LEU A 67 15.34 0.99 -13.80
N SER A 68 16.40 0.75 -14.59
CA SER A 68 17.39 1.82 -14.88
C SER A 68 16.73 2.99 -15.61
N LYS A 69 15.91 2.76 -16.62
CA LYS A 69 15.15 3.82 -17.31
C LYS A 69 14.21 4.58 -16.37
N ALA A 70 13.54 3.88 -15.44
CA ALA A 70 12.72 4.53 -14.42
C ALA A 70 13.56 5.40 -13.48
N GLY A 71 14.78 4.97 -13.15
CA GLY A 71 15.75 5.75 -12.39
C GLY A 71 16.22 7.01 -13.13
N GLU A 72 16.54 6.90 -14.43
CA GLU A 72 16.90 8.04 -15.30
C GLU A 72 15.78 9.10 -15.36
N GLN A 73 14.51 8.69 -15.22
CA GLN A 73 13.37 9.60 -15.13
C GLN A 73 13.07 10.06 -13.68
N GLY A 74 13.87 9.68 -12.70
CA GLY A 74 13.68 10.06 -11.29
C GLY A 74 12.58 9.31 -10.55
N LEU A 75 11.92 8.32 -11.18
CA LEU A 75 10.78 7.58 -10.59
C LEU A 75 11.18 6.67 -9.43
N LEU A 76 12.45 6.21 -9.37
CA LEU A 76 12.94 5.35 -8.28
C LEU A 76 13.32 6.15 -7.03
N GLY A 77 13.78 7.40 -7.21
CA GLY A 77 14.29 8.25 -6.14
C GLY A 77 13.36 9.38 -5.72
N ILE A 78 12.05 9.25 -5.93
CA ILE A 78 11.10 10.36 -5.76
C ILE A 78 11.13 10.99 -4.36
N THR A 79 11.21 10.18 -3.29
CA THR A 79 11.32 10.64 -1.89
C THR A 79 12.75 10.65 -1.35
N VAL A 80 13.70 10.14 -2.12
CA VAL A 80 15.10 10.16 -1.71
C VAL A 80 15.60 11.61 -1.74
N PRO A 81 16.26 12.11 -0.69
CA PRO A 81 16.81 13.47 -0.68
C PRO A 81 17.76 13.73 -1.83
N GLU A 82 17.82 14.98 -2.30
CA GLU A 82 18.72 15.42 -3.37
C GLU A 82 20.19 15.12 -3.07
N ALA A 83 20.60 15.19 -1.79
CA ALA A 83 21.95 14.83 -1.34
C ALA A 83 22.37 13.39 -1.68
N TYR A 84 21.39 12.50 -1.95
CA TYR A 84 21.63 11.12 -2.37
C TYR A 84 21.10 10.84 -3.79
N GLY A 85 20.95 11.88 -4.61
CA GLY A 85 20.58 11.76 -6.03
C GLY A 85 19.10 11.53 -6.29
N GLY A 86 18.25 11.75 -5.31
CA GLY A 86 16.78 11.69 -5.46
C GLY A 86 16.17 13.06 -5.75
N SER A 87 14.83 13.13 -5.73
CA SER A 87 14.06 14.35 -6.01
C SER A 87 13.50 15.04 -4.76
N GLY A 88 13.60 14.41 -3.58
CA GLY A 88 13.18 14.97 -2.30
C GLY A 88 11.70 15.38 -2.23
N LYS A 89 10.82 14.70 -2.99
CA LYS A 89 9.39 15.04 -3.04
C LYS A 89 8.65 14.50 -1.83
N ASP A 90 7.46 15.07 -1.58
CA ASP A 90 6.58 14.70 -0.48
C ASP A 90 6.05 13.26 -0.60
N PHE A 91 5.46 12.79 0.49
CA PHE A 91 4.94 11.43 0.57
C PHE A 91 3.75 11.21 -0.38
N VAL A 92 2.84 12.19 -0.54
CA VAL A 92 1.73 12.15 -1.51
C VAL A 92 2.26 11.92 -2.91
N THR A 93 3.29 12.65 -3.34
CA THR A 93 3.91 12.46 -4.66
C THR A 93 4.47 11.05 -4.84
N SER A 94 5.07 10.47 -3.80
CA SER A 94 5.54 9.08 -3.85
C SER A 94 4.40 8.06 -3.97
N VAL A 95 3.26 8.37 -3.40
CA VAL A 95 2.04 7.55 -3.51
C VAL A 95 1.44 7.66 -4.91
N ILE A 96 1.48 8.84 -5.54
CA ILE A 96 1.11 9.01 -6.96
C ILE A 96 1.95 8.10 -7.85
N VAL A 97 3.27 8.04 -7.64
CA VAL A 97 4.14 7.12 -8.40
C VAL A 97 3.74 5.66 -8.18
N ALA A 98 3.49 5.25 -6.94
CA ALA A 98 3.08 3.87 -6.63
C ALA A 98 1.72 3.51 -7.24
N ASP A 99 0.75 4.44 -7.19
CA ASP A 99 -0.59 4.29 -7.76
C ASP A 99 -0.53 4.17 -9.29
N TYR A 100 0.07 5.15 -9.97
CA TYR A 100 0.03 5.19 -11.43
C TYR A 100 0.97 4.18 -12.10
N LEU A 101 2.09 3.78 -11.47
CA LEU A 101 2.88 2.63 -11.92
C LEU A 101 2.24 1.27 -11.57
N GLY A 102 1.20 1.26 -10.74
CA GLY A 102 0.48 0.04 -10.33
C GLY A 102 -0.09 -0.77 -11.49
N GLY A 103 -0.42 -0.12 -12.61
CA GLY A 103 -0.89 -0.77 -13.85
C GLY A 103 0.18 -1.52 -14.65
N GLY A 104 1.43 -1.57 -14.19
CA GLY A 104 2.58 -2.16 -14.91
C GLY A 104 2.79 -3.66 -14.71
N TYR A 105 1.82 -4.41 -14.20
CA TYR A 105 1.92 -5.86 -13.96
C TYR A 105 3.17 -6.25 -13.15
N SER A 106 3.99 -7.18 -13.66
CA SER A 106 5.24 -7.62 -13.02
C SER A 106 6.24 -6.48 -12.78
N PHE A 107 6.28 -5.45 -13.65
CA PHE A 107 7.12 -4.26 -13.46
C PHE A 107 6.71 -3.47 -12.22
N SER A 108 5.41 -3.32 -11.96
CA SER A 108 4.92 -2.63 -10.75
C SER A 108 5.49 -3.24 -9.48
N VAL A 109 5.50 -4.58 -9.40
CA VAL A 109 6.05 -5.32 -8.25
C VAL A 109 7.57 -5.14 -8.13
N ALA A 110 8.30 -5.24 -9.25
CA ALA A 110 9.75 -5.06 -9.26
C ALA A 110 10.16 -3.64 -8.84
N ASN A 111 9.44 -2.62 -9.36
CA ASN A 111 9.63 -1.22 -9.00
C ASN A 111 9.31 -0.95 -7.52
N ALA A 112 8.17 -1.44 -7.02
CA ALA A 112 7.77 -1.26 -5.63
C ALA A 112 8.74 -1.93 -4.65
N ALA A 113 9.23 -3.13 -4.96
CA ALA A 113 10.22 -3.81 -4.16
C ALA A 113 11.55 -3.04 -4.13
N HIS A 114 12.00 -2.54 -5.28
CA HIS A 114 13.24 -1.77 -5.38
C HIS A 114 13.16 -0.43 -4.63
N SER A 115 12.21 0.45 -4.99
CA SER A 115 12.09 1.81 -4.44
C SER A 115 11.55 1.83 -3.00
N GLY A 116 10.83 0.78 -2.59
CA GLY A 116 10.31 0.59 -1.24
C GLY A 116 11.26 -0.21 -0.36
N ILE A 117 10.93 -1.50 -0.18
CA ILE A 117 11.63 -2.37 0.80
C ILE A 117 13.11 -2.63 0.49
N GLY A 118 13.57 -2.43 -0.76
CA GLY A 118 14.97 -2.56 -1.15
C GLY A 118 15.82 -1.32 -0.83
N THR A 119 15.24 -0.11 -0.91
CA THR A 119 15.96 1.16 -0.75
C THR A 119 15.73 1.78 0.63
N LEU A 120 14.49 1.83 1.11
CA LEU A 120 14.11 2.55 2.33
C LEU A 120 14.81 2.08 3.61
N PRO A 121 15.12 0.78 3.81
CA PRO A 121 15.88 0.34 4.98
C PRO A 121 17.22 1.07 5.11
N ILE A 122 17.97 1.19 4.00
CA ILE A 122 19.28 1.84 3.99
C ILE A 122 19.12 3.37 4.13
N LEU A 123 18.12 3.95 3.46
CA LEU A 123 17.85 5.38 3.55
C LEU A 123 17.53 5.82 4.98
N TYR A 124 16.72 5.05 5.71
CA TYR A 124 16.25 5.48 7.03
C TYR A 124 17.13 5.03 8.19
N PHE A 125 17.81 3.88 8.06
CA PHE A 125 18.56 3.28 9.16
C PHE A 125 20.06 3.16 8.88
N GLY A 126 20.50 3.47 7.67
CA GLY A 126 21.92 3.42 7.29
C GLY A 126 22.73 4.56 7.91
N THR A 127 23.99 4.30 8.14
CA THR A 127 24.99 5.35 8.42
C THR A 127 25.16 6.25 7.21
N GLU A 128 25.72 7.43 7.41
CA GLU A 128 25.98 8.37 6.30
C GLU A 128 26.84 7.71 5.18
N ALA A 129 27.86 6.95 5.58
CA ALA A 129 28.71 6.20 4.66
C ALA A 129 27.93 5.16 3.84
N GLN A 130 27.01 4.44 4.49
CA GLN A 130 26.13 3.46 3.81
C GLN A 130 25.16 4.17 2.85
N LYS A 131 24.57 5.29 3.25
CA LYS A 131 23.66 6.08 2.39
C LYS A 131 24.39 6.58 1.14
N GLN A 132 25.54 7.20 1.29
CA GLN A 132 26.35 7.68 0.18
C GLN A 132 26.79 6.54 -0.75
N LYS A 133 27.15 5.39 -0.20
CA LYS A 133 27.60 4.23 -0.99
C LYS A 133 26.48 3.56 -1.78
N TYR A 134 25.28 3.41 -1.17
CA TYR A 134 24.24 2.56 -1.71
C TYR A 134 23.01 3.34 -2.19
N VAL A 135 22.51 4.32 -1.41
CA VAL A 135 21.23 5.00 -1.72
C VAL A 135 21.33 5.79 -3.01
N THR A 136 22.46 6.47 -3.24
CA THR A 136 22.69 7.24 -4.48
C THR A 136 22.53 6.37 -5.73
N LYS A 137 23.08 5.17 -5.69
CA LYS A 137 23.01 4.23 -6.82
C LYS A 137 21.65 3.53 -6.93
N LEU A 138 20.98 3.32 -5.82
CA LEU A 138 19.62 2.78 -5.80
C LEU A 138 18.61 3.82 -6.34
N ALA A 139 18.74 5.09 -5.96
CA ALA A 139 17.87 6.16 -6.42
C ALA A 139 17.95 6.41 -7.94
N THR A 140 19.14 6.27 -8.52
CA THR A 140 19.37 6.42 -9.97
C THR A 140 19.11 5.14 -10.76
N GLY A 141 18.88 4.01 -10.08
CA GLY A 141 18.72 2.72 -10.73
C GLY A 141 20.03 2.11 -11.26
N GLU A 142 21.19 2.64 -10.91
CA GLU A 142 22.49 1.98 -11.16
C GLU A 142 22.56 0.65 -10.42
N TYR A 143 22.23 0.64 -9.12
CA TYR A 143 22.03 -0.57 -8.32
C TYR A 143 20.56 -0.91 -8.18
N LYS A 144 20.27 -2.22 -8.07
CA LYS A 144 18.94 -2.74 -7.76
C LYS A 144 18.94 -3.33 -6.36
N GLY A 145 17.84 -3.08 -5.63
CA GLY A 145 17.68 -3.50 -4.24
C GLY A 145 16.68 -4.63 -4.06
N SER A 146 16.95 -5.49 -3.09
CA SER A 146 16.06 -6.56 -2.62
C SER A 146 15.97 -6.59 -1.10
N TYR A 147 14.96 -7.33 -0.61
CA TYR A 147 14.67 -7.45 0.81
C TYR A 147 14.49 -8.92 1.21
N GLY A 148 15.43 -9.43 1.99
CA GLY A 148 15.51 -10.81 2.40
C GLY A 148 15.04 -11.03 3.85
N LEU A 149 13.71 -11.02 4.08
CA LEU A 149 13.12 -11.27 5.40
C LEU A 149 12.62 -12.70 5.53
N THR A 150 11.76 -13.14 4.60
CA THR A 150 11.03 -14.40 4.66
C THR A 150 11.92 -15.62 4.54
N GLU A 151 11.64 -16.65 5.36
CA GLU A 151 12.28 -17.96 5.31
C GLU A 151 11.26 -19.06 5.08
N PRO A 152 11.65 -20.28 4.68
CA PRO A 152 10.72 -21.38 4.41
C PRO A 152 9.73 -21.66 5.54
N ASN A 153 10.13 -21.45 6.80
CA ASN A 153 9.30 -21.69 7.99
C ASN A 153 8.96 -20.40 8.77
N SER A 154 9.20 -19.23 8.19
CA SER A 154 9.01 -17.94 8.84
C SER A 154 8.48 -16.91 7.82
N GLY A 155 7.16 -16.92 7.62
CA GLY A 155 6.43 -15.93 6.80
C GLY A 155 5.77 -14.87 7.67
N SER A 156 4.53 -15.08 8.09
CA SER A 156 3.79 -14.16 8.98
C SER A 156 4.47 -13.96 10.33
N ASP A 157 5.07 -15.01 10.88
CA ASP A 157 5.91 -14.94 12.08
C ASP A 157 7.38 -14.66 11.70
N ALA A 158 7.64 -13.42 11.25
CA ALA A 158 8.96 -13.04 10.74
C ALA A 158 10.08 -13.13 11.78
N LEU A 159 9.76 -12.98 13.07
CA LEU A 159 10.75 -13.06 14.15
C LEU A 159 11.19 -14.49 14.49
N SER A 160 10.46 -15.51 14.00
CA SER A 160 10.86 -16.93 14.10
C SER A 160 11.95 -17.33 13.10
N ALA A 161 12.48 -16.39 12.31
CA ALA A 161 13.57 -16.62 11.37
C ALA A 161 14.74 -17.32 12.03
N LYS A 162 15.40 -18.23 11.28
CA LYS A 162 16.48 -19.10 11.76
C LYS A 162 17.84 -18.79 11.16
N THR A 163 17.93 -17.93 10.15
CA THR A 163 19.21 -17.47 9.60
C THR A 163 20.05 -16.86 10.71
N THR A 164 21.29 -17.36 10.87
CA THR A 164 22.22 -16.94 11.93
C THR A 164 23.32 -16.05 11.40
N ALA A 165 23.92 -15.27 12.28
CA ALA A 165 25.13 -14.49 12.03
C ALA A 165 26.08 -14.64 13.22
N THR A 166 27.32 -15.01 12.98
CA THR A 166 28.36 -15.18 14.02
C THR A 166 29.55 -14.30 13.69
N LEU A 167 30.07 -13.56 14.68
CA LEU A 167 31.24 -12.72 14.49
C LEU A 167 32.46 -13.60 14.20
N SER A 168 33.23 -13.29 13.15
CA SER A 168 34.47 -13.98 12.79
C SER A 168 35.55 -13.80 13.87
N ALA A 169 36.52 -14.70 13.93
CA ALA A 169 37.59 -14.67 14.93
C ALA A 169 38.44 -13.40 14.87
N ASP A 170 38.59 -12.78 13.69
CA ASP A 170 39.31 -11.52 13.49
C ASP A 170 38.46 -10.26 13.80
N GLY A 171 37.19 -10.46 14.10
CA GLY A 171 36.24 -9.39 14.41
C GLY A 171 35.85 -8.49 13.22
N LYS A 172 36.20 -8.85 11.99
CA LYS A 172 35.98 -8.00 10.81
C LYS A 172 34.74 -8.34 10.01
N HIS A 173 34.17 -9.52 10.19
CA HIS A 173 33.03 -9.99 9.42
C HIS A 173 32.01 -10.68 10.32
N TYR A 174 30.75 -10.65 9.90
CA TYR A 174 29.73 -11.60 10.35
C TYR A 174 29.62 -12.73 9.34
N ILE A 175 29.64 -13.95 9.82
CA ILE A 175 29.46 -15.17 9.03
C ILE A 175 27.99 -15.54 9.08
N LEU A 176 27.28 -15.34 7.97
CA LEU A 176 25.88 -15.65 7.84
C LEU A 176 25.68 -17.08 7.34
N ASN A 177 24.75 -17.80 7.98
CA ASN A 177 24.33 -19.14 7.58
C ASN A 177 22.80 -19.24 7.61
N GLY A 178 22.19 -19.68 6.49
CA GLY A 178 20.75 -19.83 6.38
C GLY A 178 20.22 -19.64 4.97
N GLN A 179 18.93 -19.37 4.89
CA GLN A 179 18.20 -19.32 3.62
C GLN A 179 17.06 -18.31 3.71
N LYS A 180 16.84 -17.56 2.61
CA LYS A 180 15.65 -16.73 2.41
C LYS A 180 14.88 -17.22 1.19
N CYS A 181 13.55 -17.00 1.16
CA CYS A 181 12.71 -17.42 0.05
C CYS A 181 11.75 -16.33 -0.37
N TRP A 182 11.24 -16.45 -1.59
CA TRP A 182 10.31 -15.49 -2.20
C TRP A 182 10.88 -14.08 -2.35
N ILE A 183 12.17 -13.96 -2.69
CA ILE A 183 12.84 -12.67 -2.73
C ILE A 183 12.68 -12.01 -4.11
N THR A 184 11.82 -10.99 -4.15
CA THR A 184 11.58 -10.17 -5.33
C THR A 184 12.86 -9.42 -5.74
N ASN A 185 13.13 -9.36 -7.06
CA ASN A 185 14.34 -8.84 -7.67
C ASN A 185 15.61 -9.62 -7.30
N GLY A 186 15.51 -10.69 -6.50
CA GLY A 186 16.65 -11.40 -5.97
C GLY A 186 17.59 -11.98 -7.03
N GLY A 187 17.06 -12.33 -8.21
CA GLY A 187 17.86 -12.88 -9.30
C GLY A 187 18.81 -11.86 -9.96
N PHE A 188 18.52 -10.55 -9.85
CA PHE A 188 19.32 -9.50 -10.51
C PHE A 188 19.75 -8.34 -9.59
N SER A 189 19.30 -8.27 -8.33
CA SER A 189 19.69 -7.19 -7.41
C SER A 189 21.19 -7.17 -7.12
N ASP A 190 21.72 -5.98 -6.89
CA ASP A 190 23.10 -5.73 -6.49
C ASP A 190 23.23 -5.70 -4.97
N ILE A 191 22.18 -5.22 -4.28
CA ILE A 191 22.14 -5.00 -2.84
C ILE A 191 20.92 -5.71 -2.24
N TYR A 192 21.15 -6.39 -1.11
CA TYR A 192 20.14 -7.13 -0.38
C TYR A 192 20.14 -6.69 1.08
N THR A 193 19.00 -6.20 1.59
CA THR A 193 18.77 -6.06 3.03
C THR A 193 18.36 -7.41 3.59
N VAL A 194 19.20 -8.04 4.40
CA VAL A 194 19.02 -9.40 4.92
C VAL A 194 18.92 -9.38 6.44
N PHE A 195 17.98 -10.14 7.00
CA PHE A 195 17.80 -10.27 8.44
C PHE A 195 18.35 -11.61 8.93
N ALA A 196 19.16 -11.56 9.98
CA ALA A 196 19.74 -12.74 10.63
C ALA A 196 19.81 -12.53 12.16
N LYS A 197 19.91 -13.61 12.91
CA LYS A 197 20.07 -13.58 14.37
C LYS A 197 21.53 -13.71 14.76
N ILE A 198 22.10 -12.63 15.31
CA ILE A 198 23.41 -12.71 15.94
C ILE A 198 23.27 -13.52 17.21
N ASP A 199 24.16 -14.48 17.40
CA ASP A 199 24.20 -15.45 18.52
C ASP A 199 22.86 -16.22 18.69
N GLY A 200 22.10 -16.38 17.60
CA GLY A 200 20.80 -17.07 17.60
C GLY A 200 19.61 -16.28 18.17
N GLU A 201 19.83 -15.10 18.75
CA GLU A 201 18.81 -14.32 19.46
C GLU A 201 18.60 -12.92 18.91
N LYS A 202 19.67 -12.16 18.66
CA LYS A 202 19.62 -10.73 18.34
C LYS A 202 19.26 -10.51 16.88
N PHE A 203 17.97 -10.39 16.58
CA PHE A 203 17.46 -10.16 15.23
C PHE A 203 18.00 -8.83 14.67
N THR A 204 18.85 -8.91 13.65
CA THR A 204 19.65 -7.79 13.12
C THR A 204 19.56 -7.75 11.59
N ALA A 205 19.61 -6.55 11.02
CA ALA A 205 19.64 -6.35 9.57
C ALA A 205 21.08 -6.17 9.06
N PHE A 206 21.35 -6.68 7.87
CA PHE A 206 22.64 -6.62 7.20
C PHE A 206 22.46 -6.16 5.75
N ILE A 207 23.43 -5.41 5.22
CA ILE A 207 23.54 -5.11 3.80
C ILE A 207 24.47 -6.15 3.19
N VAL A 208 23.94 -6.99 2.29
CA VAL A 208 24.71 -8.00 1.56
C VAL A 208 24.84 -7.57 0.11
N GLU A 209 26.05 -7.50 -0.42
CA GLU A 209 26.31 -7.16 -1.81
C GLU A 209 26.29 -8.43 -2.68
N ARG A 210 25.87 -8.30 -3.94
CA ARG A 210 26.02 -9.38 -4.93
C ARG A 210 27.50 -9.77 -5.05
N GLY A 211 27.78 -11.06 -5.10
CA GLY A 211 29.14 -11.57 -5.20
C GLY A 211 29.88 -11.71 -3.87
N THR A 212 29.24 -11.40 -2.73
CA THR A 212 29.80 -11.71 -1.41
C THR A 212 30.11 -13.21 -1.30
N GLU A 213 31.31 -13.57 -0.80
CA GLU A 213 31.73 -14.97 -0.61
C GLU A 213 30.72 -15.72 0.26
N GLY A 214 30.28 -16.90 -0.18
CA GLY A 214 29.28 -17.72 0.53
C GLY A 214 27.82 -17.28 0.30
N PHE A 215 27.55 -16.29 -0.57
CA PHE A 215 26.21 -15.86 -0.95
C PHE A 215 25.86 -16.31 -2.37
N THR A 216 24.71 -17.01 -2.53
CA THR A 216 24.23 -17.48 -3.83
C THR A 216 22.72 -17.30 -3.96
N GLN A 217 22.25 -17.14 -5.21
CA GLN A 217 20.85 -17.09 -5.58
C GLN A 217 20.41 -18.42 -6.18
N GLY A 218 19.19 -18.85 -5.86
CA GLY A 218 18.53 -19.99 -6.47
C GLY A 218 17.96 -19.68 -7.86
N PRO A 219 17.34 -20.67 -8.50
CA PRO A 219 16.61 -20.48 -9.75
C PRO A 219 15.34 -19.63 -9.53
N GLU A 220 14.79 -19.12 -10.63
CA GLU A 220 13.52 -18.39 -10.62
C GLU A 220 12.36 -19.30 -10.21
N GLU A 221 11.49 -18.80 -9.34
CA GLU A 221 10.32 -19.52 -8.87
C GLU A 221 9.20 -19.54 -9.91
N HIS A 222 8.55 -20.68 -10.09
CA HIS A 222 7.38 -20.83 -10.97
C HIS A 222 6.11 -20.35 -10.25
N LYS A 223 5.60 -19.18 -10.62
CA LYS A 223 4.49 -18.50 -9.93
C LYS A 223 3.19 -18.56 -10.74
N MET A 224 2.05 -18.44 -10.06
CA MET A 224 0.72 -18.32 -10.65
C MET A 224 0.61 -17.04 -11.52
N GLY A 225 1.04 -15.91 -10.96
CA GLY A 225 1.05 -14.58 -11.57
C GLY A 225 2.36 -13.86 -11.29
N ILE A 226 2.44 -12.59 -11.67
CA ILE A 226 3.66 -11.77 -11.61
C ILE A 226 4.89 -12.53 -12.13
N LYS A 227 4.70 -13.27 -13.24
CA LYS A 227 5.70 -14.22 -13.73
C LYS A 227 7.00 -13.52 -14.12
N GLY A 228 6.92 -12.31 -14.62
CA GLY A 228 8.06 -11.51 -15.03
C GLY A 228 8.79 -10.77 -13.91
N SER A 229 8.27 -10.79 -12.68
CA SER A 229 8.99 -10.32 -11.50
C SER A 229 9.94 -11.41 -11.02
N SER A 230 11.26 -11.19 -11.14
CA SER A 230 12.26 -12.13 -10.62
C SER A 230 11.97 -12.43 -9.15
N THR A 231 11.90 -13.70 -8.81
CA THR A 231 11.64 -14.16 -7.45
C THR A 231 12.45 -15.42 -7.21
N VAL A 232 13.41 -15.36 -6.31
CA VAL A 232 14.35 -16.46 -6.06
C VAL A 232 14.50 -16.75 -4.57
N GLN A 233 15.15 -17.84 -4.26
CA GLN A 233 15.69 -18.13 -2.93
C GLN A 233 17.10 -17.55 -2.82
N LEU A 234 17.50 -17.17 -1.60
CA LEU A 234 18.85 -16.74 -1.28
C LEU A 234 19.46 -17.73 -0.30
N TYR A 235 20.69 -18.14 -0.56
CA TYR A 235 21.44 -19.08 0.27
C TYR A 235 22.69 -18.42 0.84
N PHE A 236 22.91 -18.62 2.13
CA PHE A 236 24.06 -18.14 2.88
C PHE A 236 24.79 -19.35 3.46
N GLN A 237 26.00 -19.61 3.00
CA GLN A 237 26.86 -20.70 3.45
C GLN A 237 28.22 -20.11 3.78
N ASP A 238 28.46 -19.92 5.06
CA ASP A 238 29.64 -19.22 5.59
C ASP A 238 29.83 -17.85 4.91
N CYS A 239 28.70 -17.14 4.66
CA CYS A 239 28.70 -15.89 3.93
C CYS A 239 29.35 -14.78 4.75
N LYS A 240 30.43 -14.19 4.24
CA LYS A 240 31.27 -13.20 4.92
C LYS A 240 30.78 -11.78 4.68
N VAL A 241 30.01 -11.24 5.61
CA VAL A 241 29.51 -9.87 5.55
C VAL A 241 30.35 -8.96 6.44
N PRO A 242 30.94 -7.87 5.91
CA PRO A 242 31.74 -6.93 6.70
C PRO A 242 30.94 -6.34 7.88
N VAL A 243 31.60 -6.08 9.02
CA VAL A 243 30.92 -5.54 10.21
C VAL A 243 30.31 -4.15 9.96
N GLU A 244 30.91 -3.36 9.06
CA GLU A 244 30.39 -2.06 8.62
C GLU A 244 29.10 -2.15 7.79
N ASN A 245 28.71 -3.35 7.36
CA ASN A 245 27.46 -3.62 6.65
C ASN A 245 26.31 -4.03 7.59
N ILE A 246 26.48 -3.93 8.91
CA ILE A 246 25.33 -3.95 9.84
C ILE A 246 24.45 -2.74 9.51
N LEU A 247 23.15 -2.97 9.37
CA LEU A 247 22.18 -1.92 9.14
C LEU A 247 21.41 -1.60 10.43
N GLY A 248 21.55 -0.37 10.92
CA GLY A 248 20.99 0.06 12.20
C GLY A 248 21.68 -0.58 13.42
N GLU A 249 20.92 -0.80 14.48
CA GLU A 249 21.43 -1.32 15.75
C GLU A 249 21.30 -2.84 15.85
N ILE A 250 22.31 -3.50 16.44
CA ILE A 250 22.30 -4.95 16.71
C ILE A 250 21.10 -5.30 17.61
N GLY A 251 20.35 -6.34 17.24
CA GLY A 251 19.17 -6.81 17.96
C GLY A 251 17.89 -5.98 17.71
N ARG A 252 17.96 -4.90 16.94
CA ARG A 252 16.82 -4.02 16.64
C ARG A 252 16.34 -4.11 15.18
N GLY A 253 16.72 -5.16 14.46
CA GLY A 253 16.28 -5.36 13.07
C GLY A 253 14.76 -5.43 12.89
N HIS A 254 14.01 -5.83 13.93
CA HIS A 254 12.55 -5.81 13.93
C HIS A 254 11.97 -4.40 13.76
N ILE A 255 12.65 -3.37 14.27
CA ILE A 255 12.23 -1.97 14.07
C ILE A 255 12.33 -1.60 12.60
N ILE A 256 13.44 -1.97 11.94
CA ILE A 256 13.63 -1.75 10.51
C ILE A 256 12.55 -2.48 9.72
N ALA A 257 12.36 -3.78 10.02
CA ALA A 257 11.41 -4.61 9.31
C ALA A 257 9.99 -4.05 9.38
N PHE A 258 9.48 -3.75 10.57
CA PHE A 258 8.08 -3.38 10.74
C PHE A 258 7.75 -1.94 10.32
N ASN A 259 8.68 -0.99 10.50
CA ASN A 259 8.44 0.39 10.07
C ASN A 259 8.45 0.52 8.54
N VAL A 260 9.38 -0.14 7.86
CA VAL A 260 9.39 -0.16 6.39
C VAL A 260 8.14 -0.84 5.84
N LEU A 261 7.64 -1.88 6.51
CA LEU A 261 6.40 -2.57 6.12
C LEU A 261 5.14 -1.70 6.27
N ASN A 262 5.08 -0.72 7.17
CA ASN A 262 3.93 0.21 7.23
C ASN A 262 3.82 1.02 5.94
N ILE A 263 4.94 1.58 5.46
CA ILE A 263 5.03 2.30 4.19
C ILE A 263 4.73 1.34 3.01
N GLY A 264 5.27 0.13 3.06
CA GLY A 264 5.04 -0.92 2.07
C GLY A 264 3.56 -1.27 1.91
N ARG A 265 2.81 -1.42 3.02
CA ARG A 265 1.37 -1.69 3.02
C ARG A 265 0.58 -0.59 2.33
N LEU A 266 0.86 0.67 2.64
CA LEU A 266 0.20 1.80 1.99
C LEU A 266 0.49 1.82 0.49
N LYS A 267 1.77 1.71 0.10
CA LYS A 267 2.18 1.71 -1.31
C LYS A 267 1.64 0.50 -2.08
N LEU A 268 1.48 -0.64 -1.42
CA LEU A 268 0.79 -1.79 -2.00
C LEU A 268 -0.69 -1.46 -2.24
N GLY A 269 -1.37 -0.85 -1.27
CA GLY A 269 -2.73 -0.35 -1.46
C GLY A 269 -2.85 0.57 -2.67
N ALA A 270 -1.91 1.52 -2.82
CA ALA A 270 -1.83 2.41 -3.97
C ALA A 270 -1.65 1.64 -5.29
N ALA A 271 -0.64 0.77 -5.36
CA ALA A 271 -0.35 0.00 -6.58
C ALA A 271 -1.52 -0.91 -7.00
N THR A 272 -2.26 -1.48 -6.04
CA THR A 272 -3.44 -2.29 -6.34
C THR A 272 -4.59 -1.47 -6.90
N LEU A 273 -4.79 -0.24 -6.46
CA LEU A 273 -5.78 0.67 -7.04
C LEU A 273 -5.38 1.09 -8.46
N GLY A 274 -4.10 1.37 -8.72
CA GLY A 274 -3.59 1.60 -10.07
C GLY A 274 -3.77 0.41 -11.00
N GLY A 275 -3.51 -0.80 -10.51
CA GLY A 275 -3.80 -2.04 -11.24
C GLY A 275 -5.29 -2.22 -11.53
N ALA A 276 -6.16 -1.90 -10.57
CA ALA A 276 -7.61 -1.93 -10.74
C ALA A 276 -8.08 -0.91 -11.79
N ARG A 277 -7.53 0.31 -11.77
CA ARG A 277 -7.83 1.36 -12.76
C ARG A 277 -7.47 0.88 -14.17
N ARG A 278 -6.30 0.27 -14.34
CA ARG A 278 -5.89 -0.30 -15.63
C ARG A 278 -6.83 -1.40 -16.10
N ALA A 279 -7.13 -2.37 -15.25
CA ALA A 279 -8.02 -3.48 -15.56
C ALA A 279 -9.45 -3.02 -15.89
N LEU A 280 -9.97 -2.02 -15.17
CA LEU A 280 -11.26 -1.40 -15.46
C LEU A 280 -11.26 -0.71 -16.83
N THR A 281 -10.22 0.09 -17.14
CA THR A 281 -10.06 0.76 -18.43
C THR A 281 -10.08 -0.24 -19.58
N GLU A 282 -9.29 -1.29 -19.50
CA GLU A 282 -9.25 -2.35 -20.51
C GLU A 282 -10.60 -3.07 -20.65
N THR A 283 -11.27 -3.33 -19.53
CA THR A 283 -12.60 -3.97 -19.53
C THR A 283 -13.65 -3.07 -20.18
N ILE A 284 -13.63 -1.76 -19.92
CA ILE A 284 -14.53 -0.79 -20.57
C ILE A 284 -14.31 -0.77 -22.08
N GLN A 285 -13.05 -0.71 -22.53
CA GLN A 285 -12.73 -0.70 -23.95
C GLN A 285 -13.21 -1.99 -24.64
N TYR A 286 -12.97 -3.14 -24.01
CA TYR A 286 -13.50 -4.41 -24.51
C TYR A 286 -15.03 -4.40 -24.59
N ALA A 287 -15.73 -3.95 -23.54
CA ALA A 287 -17.19 -3.92 -23.50
C ALA A 287 -17.80 -2.98 -24.56
N LYS A 288 -17.10 -1.91 -24.97
CA LYS A 288 -17.51 -1.00 -26.04
C LYS A 288 -17.38 -1.61 -27.42
N THR A 289 -16.42 -2.48 -27.64
CA THR A 289 -16.11 -3.06 -28.97
C THR A 289 -16.71 -4.43 -29.17
N ARG A 290 -16.92 -5.22 -28.11
CA ARG A 290 -17.50 -6.56 -28.19
C ARG A 290 -19.00 -6.49 -28.42
N GLU A 291 -19.47 -7.05 -29.51
CA GLU A 291 -20.90 -7.13 -29.82
C GLU A 291 -21.47 -8.52 -29.54
N GLN A 292 -22.65 -8.54 -28.94
CA GLN A 292 -23.52 -9.70 -28.82
C GLN A 292 -24.98 -9.23 -28.99
N PHE A 293 -25.83 -10.09 -29.52
CA PHE A 293 -27.23 -9.73 -29.82
C PHE A 293 -27.37 -8.45 -30.66
N LYS A 294 -26.40 -8.20 -31.57
CA LYS A 294 -26.30 -7.04 -32.46
C LYS A 294 -26.07 -5.68 -31.77
N LEU A 295 -25.56 -5.71 -30.53
CA LEU A 295 -25.26 -4.51 -29.76
C LEU A 295 -23.91 -4.68 -29.02
N PRO A 296 -23.13 -3.62 -28.82
CA PRO A 296 -22.01 -3.62 -27.89
C PRO A 296 -22.45 -4.04 -26.49
N ILE A 297 -21.69 -4.91 -25.83
CA ILE A 297 -22.12 -5.48 -24.55
C ILE A 297 -22.25 -4.42 -23.45
N VAL A 298 -21.55 -3.30 -23.55
CA VAL A 298 -21.69 -2.15 -22.65
C VAL A 298 -23.13 -1.56 -22.60
N LYS A 299 -23.97 -1.85 -23.60
CA LYS A 299 -25.36 -1.40 -23.63
C LYS A 299 -26.29 -2.22 -22.73
N PHE A 300 -25.86 -3.40 -22.27
CA PHE A 300 -26.68 -4.24 -21.39
C PHE A 300 -26.57 -3.80 -19.93
N GLY A 301 -27.70 -3.70 -19.23
CA GLY A 301 -27.80 -3.25 -17.84
C GLY A 301 -26.90 -4.05 -16.89
N ALA A 302 -26.80 -5.37 -17.06
CA ALA A 302 -25.93 -6.22 -16.24
C ALA A 302 -24.44 -5.86 -16.36
N ILE A 303 -23.98 -5.52 -17.59
CA ILE A 303 -22.59 -5.10 -17.81
C ILE A 303 -22.35 -3.71 -17.23
N ARG A 304 -23.26 -2.75 -17.47
CA ARG A 304 -23.16 -1.41 -16.89
C ARG A 304 -23.11 -1.44 -15.36
N HIS A 305 -23.93 -2.28 -14.75
CA HIS A 305 -23.92 -2.46 -13.29
C HIS A 305 -22.53 -2.92 -12.79
N LYS A 306 -21.95 -3.93 -13.42
CA LYS A 306 -20.60 -4.42 -13.08
C LYS A 306 -19.54 -3.31 -13.20
N LEU A 307 -19.51 -2.61 -14.35
CA LEU A 307 -18.55 -1.53 -14.58
C LEU A 307 -18.72 -0.38 -13.57
N ALA A 308 -19.96 -0.03 -13.21
CA ALA A 308 -20.25 0.99 -12.20
C ALA A 308 -19.74 0.55 -10.81
N GLU A 309 -19.99 -0.70 -10.38
CA GLU A 309 -19.50 -1.22 -9.11
C GLU A 309 -17.95 -1.25 -9.05
N MET A 310 -17.29 -1.61 -10.15
CA MET A 310 -15.82 -1.56 -10.24
C MET A 310 -15.32 -0.12 -10.06
N ALA A 311 -15.94 0.85 -10.76
CA ALA A 311 -15.58 2.26 -10.68
C ALA A 311 -15.81 2.85 -9.29
N ILE A 312 -16.95 2.55 -8.65
CA ILE A 312 -17.28 3.03 -7.30
C ILE A 312 -16.24 2.53 -6.28
N ARG A 313 -15.89 1.23 -6.30
CA ARG A 313 -14.92 0.66 -5.38
C ARG A 313 -13.53 1.28 -5.56
N LEU A 314 -13.10 1.49 -6.80
CA LEU A 314 -11.85 2.17 -7.13
C LEU A 314 -11.84 3.60 -6.57
N TRP A 315 -12.87 4.38 -6.83
CA TRP A 315 -12.98 5.76 -6.38
C TRP A 315 -12.95 5.89 -4.85
N VAL A 316 -13.67 5.04 -4.16
CA VAL A 316 -13.71 4.99 -2.70
C VAL A 316 -12.31 4.67 -2.14
N GLY A 317 -11.61 3.68 -2.73
CA GLY A 317 -10.25 3.33 -2.33
C GLY A 317 -9.25 4.45 -2.56
N GLU A 318 -9.29 5.09 -3.72
CA GLU A 318 -8.46 6.23 -4.08
C GLU A 318 -8.65 7.40 -3.11
N THR A 319 -9.89 7.68 -2.72
CA THR A 319 -10.19 8.72 -1.74
C THR A 319 -9.52 8.46 -0.39
N ALA A 320 -9.66 7.26 0.13
CA ALA A 320 -9.04 6.86 1.41
C ALA A 320 -7.50 6.87 1.31
N LEU A 321 -6.95 6.47 0.17
CA LEU A 321 -5.52 6.49 -0.10
C LEU A 321 -4.93 7.89 0.02
N TYR A 322 -5.48 8.87 -0.69
CA TYR A 322 -4.93 10.23 -0.68
C TYR A 322 -5.22 10.97 0.62
N ARG A 323 -6.32 10.65 1.31
CA ARG A 323 -6.59 11.13 2.67
C ARG A 323 -5.47 10.75 3.64
N VAL A 324 -5.10 9.48 3.72
CA VAL A 324 -4.05 9.05 4.66
C VAL A 324 -2.66 9.48 4.22
N SER A 325 -2.39 9.52 2.92
CA SER A 325 -1.10 9.99 2.41
C SER A 325 -0.81 11.43 2.81
N HIS A 326 -1.81 12.31 2.71
CA HIS A 326 -1.73 13.68 3.17
C HIS A 326 -1.55 13.78 4.70
N ASN A 327 -2.26 12.96 5.46
CA ASN A 327 -2.10 12.94 6.91
C ASN A 327 -0.66 12.56 7.31
N ILE A 328 -0.03 11.64 6.57
CA ILE A 328 1.38 11.28 6.79
C ILE A 328 2.29 12.47 6.48
N ASP A 329 2.10 13.19 5.37
CA ASP A 329 2.87 14.39 5.03
C ASP A 329 2.74 15.48 6.11
N GLU A 330 1.53 15.76 6.57
CA GLU A 330 1.30 16.78 7.60
C GLU A 330 1.94 16.36 8.95
N GLN A 331 1.83 15.09 9.31
CA GLN A 331 2.47 14.58 10.53
C GLN A 331 4.00 14.62 10.42
N GLU A 332 4.57 14.31 9.26
CA GLU A 332 6.00 14.42 8.99
C GLU A 332 6.48 15.87 9.18
N LYS A 333 5.77 16.85 8.62
CA LYS A 333 6.06 18.28 8.79
C LYS A 333 6.04 18.70 10.27
N LEU A 334 5.05 18.22 11.04
CA LEU A 334 4.97 18.49 12.47
C LEU A 334 6.16 17.92 13.25
N LEU A 335 6.57 16.70 12.90
CA LEU A 335 7.72 16.04 13.54
C LEU A 335 9.05 16.73 13.18
N LEU A 336 9.23 17.12 11.91
CA LEU A 336 10.37 17.92 11.46
C LEU A 336 10.44 19.27 12.21
N ALA A 337 9.31 19.96 12.33
CA ALA A 337 9.23 21.22 13.08
C ALA A 337 9.52 21.05 14.58
N SER A 338 9.33 19.85 15.13
CA SER A 338 9.72 19.52 16.51
C SER A 338 11.20 19.21 16.70
N GLY A 339 12.01 19.26 15.62
CA GLY A 339 13.46 19.05 15.63
C GLY A 339 13.91 17.60 15.44
N LYS A 340 13.01 16.70 15.00
CA LYS A 340 13.38 15.34 14.61
C LYS A 340 14.08 15.31 13.27
N SER A 341 14.94 14.33 13.03
CA SER A 341 15.54 14.08 11.73
C SER A 341 14.49 13.70 10.69
N LEU A 342 14.82 13.80 9.40
CA LEU A 342 13.94 13.41 8.29
C LEU A 342 13.49 11.94 8.44
N SER A 343 14.43 11.03 8.71
CA SER A 343 14.13 9.60 8.88
C SER A 343 13.19 9.34 10.07
N GLU A 344 13.45 9.96 11.23
CA GLU A 344 12.58 9.83 12.41
C GLU A 344 11.19 10.43 12.18
N SER A 345 11.11 11.51 11.39
CA SER A 345 9.86 12.19 11.11
C SER A 345 8.97 11.35 10.20
N LEU A 346 9.50 10.83 9.09
CA LEU A 346 8.72 10.01 8.16
C LEU A 346 8.34 8.66 8.79
N LEU A 347 9.27 7.99 9.47
CA LEU A 347 8.97 6.74 10.18
C LEU A 347 7.94 6.95 11.28
N GLY A 348 8.06 8.03 12.07
CA GLY A 348 7.08 8.38 13.10
C GLY A 348 5.71 8.73 12.52
N ALA A 349 5.66 9.40 11.37
CA ALA A 349 4.42 9.68 10.67
C ALA A 349 3.76 8.40 10.13
N ALA A 350 4.53 7.50 9.51
CA ALA A 350 4.01 6.21 9.03
C ALA A 350 3.54 5.31 10.19
N GLU A 351 4.22 5.32 11.35
CA GLU A 351 3.79 4.61 12.55
C GLU A 351 2.50 5.18 13.13
N GLU A 352 2.34 6.52 13.09
CA GLU A 352 1.12 7.18 13.56
C GLU A 352 -0.12 6.67 12.79
N TYR A 353 -0.01 6.49 11.47
CA TYR A 353 -1.11 6.04 10.62
C TYR A 353 -1.00 4.56 10.22
N ALA A 354 -0.32 3.74 11.01
CA ALA A 354 -0.16 2.31 10.72
C ALA A 354 -1.50 1.54 10.66
N ILE A 355 -2.52 2.00 11.39
CA ILE A 355 -3.89 1.47 11.35
C ILE A 355 -4.47 1.65 9.94
N GLU A 356 -4.45 2.87 9.42
CA GLU A 356 -4.95 3.24 8.10
C GLU A 356 -4.14 2.58 6.98
N CYS A 357 -2.82 2.44 7.14
CA CYS A 357 -1.97 1.70 6.20
C CYS A 357 -2.40 0.22 6.08
N ALA A 358 -2.75 -0.42 7.21
CA ALA A 358 -3.25 -1.80 7.21
C ALA A 358 -4.64 -1.89 6.57
N ILE A 359 -5.54 -0.95 6.88
CA ILE A 359 -6.88 -0.82 6.28
C ILE A 359 -6.77 -0.71 4.75
N LEU A 360 -5.91 0.18 4.26
CA LEU A 360 -5.74 0.41 2.82
C LEU A 360 -5.13 -0.78 2.08
N LYS A 361 -4.20 -1.49 2.70
CA LYS A 361 -3.63 -2.71 2.12
C LYS A 361 -4.72 -3.77 1.89
N VAL A 362 -5.58 -3.97 2.86
CA VAL A 362 -6.69 -4.92 2.77
C VAL A 362 -7.66 -4.46 1.68
N PHE A 363 -8.18 -3.26 1.80
CA PHE A 363 -9.21 -2.75 0.89
C PHE A 363 -8.72 -2.68 -0.56
N GLY A 364 -7.55 -2.07 -0.82
CA GLY A 364 -7.01 -1.92 -2.17
C GLY A 364 -6.77 -3.28 -2.85
N SER A 365 -6.22 -4.27 -2.13
CA SER A 365 -6.00 -5.61 -2.68
C SER A 365 -7.31 -6.36 -2.97
N GLU A 366 -8.37 -6.12 -2.19
CA GLU A 366 -9.70 -6.70 -2.40
C GLU A 366 -10.47 -5.98 -3.51
N VAL A 367 -10.28 -4.67 -3.67
CA VAL A 367 -10.79 -3.93 -4.84
C VAL A 367 -10.17 -4.45 -6.13
N LEU A 368 -8.85 -4.62 -6.17
CA LEU A 368 -8.19 -5.20 -7.34
C LEU A 368 -8.73 -6.59 -7.67
N ASP A 369 -8.86 -7.46 -6.67
CA ASP A 369 -9.42 -8.81 -6.84
C ASP A 369 -10.83 -8.77 -7.45
N TYR A 370 -11.71 -7.91 -6.92
CA TYR A 370 -13.05 -7.73 -7.45
C TYR A 370 -13.05 -7.22 -8.91
N VAL A 371 -12.23 -6.21 -9.19
CA VAL A 371 -12.18 -5.58 -10.52
C VAL A 371 -11.66 -6.55 -11.57
N VAL A 372 -10.62 -7.32 -11.28
CA VAL A 372 -10.09 -8.27 -12.27
C VAL A 372 -10.97 -9.48 -12.46
N ASP A 373 -11.67 -9.94 -11.41
CA ASP A 373 -12.64 -11.04 -11.49
C ASP A 373 -13.83 -10.65 -12.37
N GLU A 374 -14.43 -9.50 -12.12
CA GLU A 374 -15.49 -8.95 -12.96
C GLU A 374 -15.00 -8.62 -14.37
N GLY A 375 -13.74 -8.19 -14.50
CA GLY A 375 -13.09 -7.98 -15.80
C GLY A 375 -13.05 -9.27 -16.62
N VAL A 376 -12.59 -10.38 -16.03
CA VAL A 376 -12.61 -11.70 -16.70
C VAL A 376 -14.04 -12.09 -17.06
N GLN A 377 -14.99 -11.88 -16.16
CA GLN A 377 -16.40 -12.20 -16.39
C GLN A 377 -17.00 -11.40 -17.55
N VAL A 378 -16.70 -10.10 -17.66
CA VAL A 378 -17.14 -9.23 -18.76
C VAL A 378 -16.53 -9.66 -20.11
N HIS A 379 -15.28 -10.12 -20.11
CA HIS A 379 -14.63 -10.65 -21.32
C HIS A 379 -15.19 -12.02 -21.73
N GLY A 380 -15.86 -12.75 -20.83
CA GLY A 380 -16.38 -14.09 -21.10
C GLY A 380 -15.26 -15.08 -21.41
N GLY A 381 -15.46 -15.97 -22.38
CA GLY A 381 -14.44 -16.94 -22.78
C GLY A 381 -13.09 -16.33 -23.18
N ASN A 382 -13.09 -15.14 -23.75
CA ASN A 382 -11.87 -14.40 -24.08
C ASN A 382 -11.07 -14.02 -22.83
N GLY A 383 -11.75 -13.68 -21.72
CA GLY A 383 -11.09 -13.36 -20.45
C GLY A 383 -10.35 -14.54 -19.80
N TYR A 384 -10.64 -15.75 -20.23
CA TYR A 384 -9.98 -16.99 -19.76
C TYR A 384 -8.75 -17.36 -20.61
N SER A 385 -8.54 -16.67 -21.75
CA SER A 385 -7.38 -16.88 -22.62
C SER A 385 -6.19 -16.01 -22.19
N ASP A 386 -4.98 -16.59 -22.24
CA ASP A 386 -3.73 -15.85 -21.96
C ASP A 386 -3.41 -14.76 -23.00
N GLU A 387 -4.11 -14.76 -24.14
CA GLU A 387 -3.99 -13.72 -25.18
C GLU A 387 -4.61 -12.38 -24.76
N TYR A 388 -5.43 -12.37 -23.71
CA TYR A 388 -6.06 -11.17 -23.18
C TYR A 388 -5.42 -10.74 -21.88
N ALA A 389 -5.05 -9.46 -21.78
CA ALA A 389 -4.35 -8.88 -20.64
C ALA A 389 -5.10 -9.05 -19.31
N ILE A 390 -6.44 -9.09 -19.33
CA ILE A 390 -7.25 -9.31 -18.14
C ILE A 390 -6.99 -10.66 -17.47
N SER A 391 -6.66 -11.71 -18.22
CA SER A 391 -6.26 -13.02 -17.69
C SER A 391 -4.96 -12.92 -16.89
N LYS A 392 -3.98 -12.13 -17.38
CA LYS A 392 -2.73 -11.82 -16.67
C LYS A 392 -3.03 -11.02 -15.40
N ALA A 393 -3.81 -9.95 -15.51
CA ALA A 393 -4.20 -9.11 -14.38
C ALA A 393 -4.86 -9.93 -13.25
N TYR A 394 -5.74 -10.86 -13.59
CA TYR A 394 -6.40 -11.75 -12.63
C TYR A 394 -5.39 -12.61 -11.85
N ARG A 395 -4.45 -13.26 -12.56
CA ARG A 395 -3.42 -14.08 -11.90
C ARG A 395 -2.48 -13.23 -11.04
N ASP A 396 -2.07 -12.07 -11.53
CA ASP A 396 -1.16 -11.17 -10.84
C ASP A 396 -1.79 -10.56 -9.58
N SER A 397 -3.11 -10.33 -9.59
CA SER A 397 -3.83 -9.75 -8.45
C SER A 397 -3.75 -10.62 -7.20
N ARG A 398 -3.72 -11.96 -7.37
CA ARG A 398 -3.92 -12.92 -6.27
C ARG A 398 -2.90 -12.79 -5.15
N ILE A 399 -1.64 -12.48 -5.47
CA ILE A 399 -0.56 -12.39 -4.48
C ILE A 399 -0.74 -11.19 -3.52
N ASN A 400 -1.42 -10.12 -3.95
CA ASN A 400 -1.58 -8.89 -3.17
C ASN A 400 -2.34 -9.11 -1.85
N ARG A 401 -3.12 -10.16 -1.73
CA ARG A 401 -3.80 -10.56 -0.49
C ARG A 401 -2.91 -11.41 0.43
N ILE A 402 -1.70 -11.79 -0.01
CA ILE A 402 -0.79 -12.70 0.71
C ILE A 402 0.42 -11.98 1.26
N TYR A 403 1.20 -11.29 0.42
CA TYR A 403 2.44 -10.64 0.87
C TYR A 403 2.18 -9.30 1.59
N GLU A 404 3.23 -8.69 2.20
CA GLU A 404 3.15 -7.50 3.06
C GLU A 404 2.22 -7.74 4.29
N GLY A 405 2.21 -8.98 4.79
CA GLY A 405 1.22 -9.50 5.73
C GLY A 405 -0.08 -9.89 5.02
N THR A 406 -0.58 -11.11 5.29
CA THR A 406 -1.86 -11.52 4.69
C THR A 406 -2.99 -10.55 5.07
N ASN A 407 -4.08 -10.56 4.32
CA ASN A 407 -5.22 -9.69 4.65
C ASN A 407 -5.79 -10.00 6.03
N GLU A 408 -5.75 -11.27 6.46
CA GLU A 408 -6.14 -11.69 7.82
C GLU A 408 -5.20 -11.07 8.87
N ILE A 409 -3.88 -11.13 8.65
CA ILE A 409 -2.89 -10.52 9.56
C ILE A 409 -3.09 -9.00 9.65
N ASN A 410 -3.36 -8.33 8.53
CA ASN A 410 -3.61 -6.88 8.53
C ASN A 410 -4.92 -6.51 9.23
N ARG A 411 -5.97 -7.33 9.11
CA ARG A 411 -7.22 -7.17 9.89
C ARG A 411 -6.97 -7.29 11.39
N LEU A 412 -6.28 -8.36 11.80
CA LEU A 412 -5.92 -8.55 13.23
C LEU A 412 -5.04 -7.42 13.74
N LEU A 413 -4.07 -6.99 12.95
CA LEU A 413 -3.17 -5.88 13.28
C LEU A 413 -3.93 -4.55 13.45
N THR A 414 -4.92 -4.27 12.60
CA THR A 414 -5.77 -3.07 12.71
C THR A 414 -6.40 -2.96 14.10
N VAL A 415 -7.04 -4.03 14.57
CA VAL A 415 -7.70 -4.03 15.88
C VAL A 415 -6.67 -4.03 17.03
N ASP A 416 -5.59 -4.80 16.92
CA ASP A 416 -4.52 -4.85 17.92
C ASP A 416 -3.90 -3.46 18.13
N MET A 417 -3.63 -2.72 17.04
CA MET A 417 -3.08 -1.37 17.14
C MET A 417 -4.06 -0.37 17.78
N VAL A 418 -5.36 -0.44 17.43
CA VAL A 418 -6.40 0.38 18.04
C VAL A 418 -6.46 0.13 19.56
N LEU A 419 -6.51 -1.14 19.98
CA LEU A 419 -6.58 -1.51 21.40
C LEU A 419 -5.29 -1.13 22.14
N LYS A 420 -4.12 -1.33 21.54
CA LYS A 420 -2.84 -0.92 22.16
C LYS A 420 -2.75 0.59 22.35
N ARG A 421 -3.23 1.40 21.40
CA ARG A 421 -3.31 2.85 21.55
C ARG A 421 -4.27 3.26 22.66
N ALA A 422 -5.41 2.58 22.77
CA ALA A 422 -6.36 2.82 23.86
C ALA A 422 -5.74 2.50 25.23
N MET A 423 -5.09 1.34 25.37
CA MET A 423 -4.42 0.95 26.63
C MET A 423 -3.27 1.89 27.03
N LYS A 424 -2.56 2.48 26.04
CA LYS A 424 -1.50 3.46 26.29
C LYS A 424 -2.03 4.89 26.54
N GLY A 425 -3.34 5.10 26.45
CA GLY A 425 -3.95 6.43 26.61
C GLY A 425 -3.71 7.39 25.44
N SER A 426 -3.16 6.91 24.31
CA SER A 426 -2.93 7.72 23.11
C SER A 426 -4.17 7.83 22.21
N LEU A 427 -5.20 7.01 22.44
CA LEU A 427 -6.51 7.05 21.81
C LEU A 427 -7.58 6.80 22.88
N ASP A 428 -8.38 7.81 23.19
CA ASP A 428 -9.45 7.69 24.20
C ASP A 428 -10.68 7.00 23.62
N LEU A 429 -10.72 5.68 23.69
CA LEU A 429 -11.89 4.89 23.29
C LEU A 429 -12.90 4.70 24.43
N MET A 430 -12.46 4.78 25.68
CA MET A 430 -13.31 4.43 26.84
C MET A 430 -14.45 5.44 27.05
N GLY A 431 -14.13 6.74 26.97
CA GLY A 431 -15.14 7.79 27.10
C GLY A 431 -16.27 7.64 26.09
N PRO A 432 -15.96 7.69 24.77
CA PRO A 432 -16.95 7.50 23.71
C PRO A 432 -17.71 6.16 23.78
N ALA A 433 -17.05 5.06 24.15
CA ALA A 433 -17.74 3.76 24.29
C ALA A 433 -18.77 3.77 25.45
N LEU A 434 -18.45 4.41 26.57
CA LEU A 434 -19.38 4.59 27.70
C LEU A 434 -20.56 5.51 27.32
N GLU A 435 -20.32 6.54 26.51
CA GLU A 435 -21.38 7.42 26.00
C GLU A 435 -22.34 6.63 25.10
N VAL A 436 -21.83 5.82 24.18
CA VAL A 436 -22.67 4.93 23.35
C VAL A 436 -23.48 3.97 24.21
N GLN A 437 -22.89 3.39 25.27
CA GLN A 437 -23.61 2.50 26.17
C GLN A 437 -24.75 3.22 26.92
N LYS A 438 -24.55 4.48 27.36
CA LYS A 438 -25.59 5.30 27.98
C LYS A 438 -26.70 5.65 26.98
N GLU A 439 -26.32 5.99 25.75
CA GLU A 439 -27.27 6.30 24.67
C GLU A 439 -28.21 5.12 24.38
N LEU A 440 -27.67 3.88 24.33
CA LEU A 440 -28.44 2.66 24.14
C LEU A 440 -29.47 2.39 25.26
N MET A 441 -29.22 2.91 26.46
CA MET A 441 -30.11 2.77 27.61
C MET A 441 -31.10 3.94 27.73
N SER A 442 -30.96 4.97 26.90
CA SER A 442 -31.84 6.13 26.87
C SER A 442 -33.08 5.87 25.99
N VAL A 443 -34.11 6.67 26.14
CA VAL A 443 -35.26 6.66 25.24
C VAL A 443 -34.79 7.14 23.86
N PRO A 444 -35.04 6.38 22.77
CA PRO A 444 -34.65 6.80 21.45
C PRO A 444 -35.27 8.15 21.09
N ASP A 445 -34.48 9.08 20.63
CA ASP A 445 -34.98 10.33 20.04
C ASP A 445 -35.31 10.08 18.56
N PHE A 446 -36.58 10.16 18.25
CA PHE A 446 -37.12 10.01 16.88
C PHE A 446 -37.32 11.36 16.18
N SER A 447 -36.85 12.48 16.75
CA SER A 447 -36.91 13.77 16.10
C SER A 447 -35.93 13.78 14.91
N ASP A 448 -36.46 13.81 13.72
CA ASP A 448 -35.69 13.92 12.47
C ASP A 448 -35.40 15.43 12.26
N THR A 449 -34.37 15.92 12.98
CA THR A 449 -33.96 17.35 12.94
C THR A 449 -32.79 17.59 12.02
N ASP A 450 -32.32 16.55 11.32
CA ASP A 450 -31.14 16.64 10.45
C ASP A 450 -31.52 17.34 9.13
N GLU A 451 -31.39 18.65 9.11
CA GLU A 451 -31.50 19.47 7.91
C GLU A 451 -30.10 19.68 7.31
N GLY A 452 -29.98 19.52 6.01
CA GLY A 452 -28.76 19.80 5.27
C GLY A 452 -28.35 18.72 4.28
N LEU A 453 -27.49 19.12 3.37
CA LEU A 453 -26.92 18.21 2.37
C LEU A 453 -26.10 17.11 3.08
N PHE A 454 -26.39 15.87 2.76
CA PHE A 454 -25.74 14.67 3.34
C PHE A 454 -26.01 14.42 4.84
N ALA A 455 -27.03 15.02 5.44
CA ALA A 455 -27.34 14.84 6.87
C ALA A 455 -27.60 13.35 7.21
N LYS A 456 -28.31 12.63 6.34
CA LYS A 456 -28.59 11.19 6.52
C LYS A 456 -27.34 10.32 6.43
N GLU A 457 -26.47 10.61 5.47
CA GLU A 457 -25.21 9.91 5.26
C GLU A 457 -24.25 10.15 6.45
N LYS A 458 -24.14 11.39 6.93
CA LYS A 458 -23.37 11.72 8.15
C LYS A 458 -23.87 10.96 9.37
N LYS A 459 -25.18 10.95 9.58
CA LYS A 459 -25.81 10.21 10.67
C LYS A 459 -25.53 8.70 10.57
N ALA A 460 -25.62 8.14 9.36
CA ALA A 460 -25.31 6.73 9.13
C ALA A 460 -23.86 6.39 9.48
N ILE A 461 -22.89 7.23 9.04
CA ILE A 461 -21.47 7.06 9.35
C ILE A 461 -21.21 7.18 10.86
N ALA A 462 -21.80 8.18 11.52
CA ALA A 462 -21.69 8.34 12.96
C ALA A 462 -22.22 7.08 13.70
N ASN A 463 -23.34 6.53 13.25
CA ASN A 463 -23.90 5.29 13.80
C ASN A 463 -23.00 4.07 13.52
N PHE A 464 -22.37 3.96 12.36
CA PHE A 464 -21.39 2.90 12.10
C PHE A 464 -20.20 2.97 13.07
N LYS A 465 -19.68 4.16 13.35
CA LYS A 465 -18.62 4.37 14.35
C LYS A 465 -19.08 3.94 15.76
N LYS A 466 -20.31 4.29 16.15
CA LYS A 466 -20.91 3.84 17.42
C LYS A 466 -21.03 2.30 17.46
N CYS A 467 -21.43 1.67 16.36
CA CYS A 467 -21.48 0.20 16.27
C CYS A 467 -20.10 -0.44 16.46
N ILE A 468 -19.02 0.14 15.89
CA ILE A 468 -17.66 -0.35 16.10
C ILE A 468 -17.30 -0.29 17.59
N LEU A 469 -17.53 0.87 18.24
CA LEU A 469 -17.25 1.05 19.68
C LEU A 469 -18.05 0.08 20.55
N MET A 470 -19.32 -0.14 20.22
CA MET A 470 -20.19 -1.06 20.95
C MET A 470 -19.71 -2.52 20.83
N VAL A 471 -19.42 -2.98 19.61
CA VAL A 471 -19.00 -4.37 19.37
C VAL A 471 -17.61 -4.61 19.95
N ALA A 472 -16.66 -3.71 19.72
CA ALA A 472 -15.30 -3.79 20.28
C ALA A 472 -15.33 -3.72 21.81
N GLY A 473 -16.10 -2.80 22.39
CA GLY A 473 -16.26 -2.67 23.85
C GLY A 473 -16.85 -3.91 24.48
N ALA A 474 -17.92 -4.47 23.91
CA ALA A 474 -18.53 -5.72 24.38
C ALA A 474 -17.57 -6.91 24.28
N ALA A 475 -16.82 -7.02 23.18
CA ALA A 475 -15.81 -8.06 23.00
C ALA A 475 -14.69 -7.96 24.06
N VAL A 476 -14.16 -6.75 24.30
CA VAL A 476 -13.14 -6.52 25.34
C VAL A 476 -13.68 -6.89 26.73
N GLN A 477 -14.87 -6.42 27.09
CA GLN A 477 -15.46 -6.68 28.40
C GLN A 477 -15.75 -8.19 28.63
N LYS A 478 -16.28 -8.88 27.62
CA LYS A 478 -16.69 -10.27 27.74
C LYS A 478 -15.51 -11.25 27.65
N LEU A 479 -14.54 -10.98 26.79
CA LEU A 479 -13.48 -11.93 26.44
C LEU A 479 -12.14 -11.59 27.13
N MET A 480 -11.94 -10.34 27.51
CA MET A 480 -10.75 -9.91 28.26
C MET A 480 -9.43 -10.48 27.65
N MET A 481 -8.67 -11.24 28.43
CA MET A 481 -7.38 -11.83 27.99
C MET A 481 -7.51 -12.89 26.90
N THR A 482 -8.71 -13.44 26.68
CA THR A 482 -8.94 -14.45 25.63
C THR A 482 -9.30 -13.84 24.28
N LEU A 483 -9.57 -12.53 24.22
CA LEU A 483 -9.98 -11.83 23.00
C LEU A 483 -8.97 -12.05 21.85
N SER A 484 -7.68 -12.08 22.13
CA SER A 484 -6.63 -12.31 21.13
C SER A 484 -6.71 -13.68 20.42
N LYS A 485 -7.49 -14.62 20.98
CA LYS A 485 -7.72 -15.95 20.41
C LYS A 485 -8.99 -16.02 19.56
N GLU A 486 -9.87 -15.05 19.70
CA GLU A 486 -11.16 -14.97 18.99
C GLU A 486 -11.00 -14.19 17.68
N GLN A 487 -10.24 -14.77 16.75
CA GLN A 487 -9.79 -14.08 15.52
C GLN A 487 -10.97 -13.70 14.62
N GLU A 488 -12.04 -14.47 14.56
CA GLU A 488 -13.25 -14.17 13.79
C GLU A 488 -13.91 -12.88 14.27
N ILE A 489 -13.98 -12.67 15.59
CA ILE A 489 -14.54 -11.45 16.18
C ILE A 489 -13.64 -10.25 15.84
N LEU A 490 -12.32 -10.41 15.99
CA LEU A 490 -11.35 -9.36 15.64
C LEU A 490 -11.42 -9.00 14.16
N MET A 491 -11.52 -9.98 13.26
CA MET A 491 -11.63 -9.73 11.82
C MET A 491 -12.94 -9.00 11.49
N ASN A 492 -14.07 -9.38 12.10
CA ASN A 492 -15.34 -8.67 11.90
C ASN A 492 -15.28 -7.20 12.37
N ILE A 493 -14.63 -6.92 13.52
CA ILE A 493 -14.40 -5.54 13.98
C ILE A 493 -13.51 -4.78 12.99
N ALA A 494 -12.49 -5.43 12.44
CA ALA A 494 -11.65 -4.83 11.40
C ALA A 494 -12.45 -4.51 10.14
N ASP A 495 -13.31 -5.42 9.67
CA ASP A 495 -14.16 -5.19 8.49
C ASP A 495 -15.14 -4.04 8.70
N MET A 496 -15.78 -3.96 9.88
CA MET A 496 -16.60 -2.80 10.24
C MET A 496 -15.79 -1.50 10.17
N SER A 497 -14.55 -1.51 10.67
CA SER A 497 -13.65 -0.35 10.65
C SER A 497 -13.22 0.03 9.22
N ILE A 498 -12.88 -0.95 8.40
CA ILE A 498 -12.53 -0.76 6.98
C ILE A 498 -13.69 -0.11 6.23
N ILE A 499 -14.90 -0.64 6.37
CA ILE A 499 -16.10 -0.11 5.69
C ILE A 499 -16.40 1.30 6.17
N ALA A 500 -16.40 1.56 7.47
CA ALA A 500 -16.71 2.88 8.02
C ALA A 500 -15.68 3.94 7.59
N TYR A 501 -14.37 3.60 7.59
CA TYR A 501 -13.31 4.52 7.14
C TYR A 501 -13.45 4.92 5.67
N HIS A 502 -13.76 3.96 4.82
CA HIS A 502 -13.94 4.20 3.39
C HIS A 502 -15.23 4.96 3.09
N ALA A 503 -16.34 4.62 3.76
CA ALA A 503 -17.60 5.34 3.63
C ALA A 503 -17.47 6.81 4.07
N GLU A 504 -16.80 7.06 5.21
CA GLU A 504 -16.52 8.42 5.66
C GLU A 504 -15.64 9.17 4.65
N SER A 505 -14.56 8.54 4.18
CA SER A 505 -13.65 9.17 3.21
C SER A 505 -14.39 9.56 1.93
N ALA A 506 -15.25 8.69 1.42
CA ALA A 506 -16.08 8.97 0.25
C ALA A 506 -17.02 10.18 0.48
N LEU A 507 -17.70 10.21 1.61
CA LEU A 507 -18.59 11.33 1.95
C LEU A 507 -17.82 12.66 2.03
N LEU A 508 -16.66 12.65 2.73
CA LEU A 508 -15.83 13.85 2.88
C LEU A 508 -15.32 14.38 1.53
N ARG A 509 -14.98 13.49 0.57
CA ARG A 509 -14.58 13.92 -0.79
C ARG A 509 -15.75 14.58 -1.51
N VAL A 510 -16.94 14.00 -1.44
CA VAL A 510 -18.13 14.58 -2.08
C VAL A 510 -18.46 15.95 -1.47
N GLU A 511 -18.44 16.09 -0.14
CA GLU A 511 -18.65 17.38 0.54
C GLU A 511 -17.62 18.42 0.10
N LYS A 512 -16.35 18.03 0.03
CA LYS A 512 -15.28 18.92 -0.41
C LYS A 512 -15.46 19.36 -1.87
N LEU A 513 -15.84 18.43 -2.76
CA LEU A 513 -16.14 18.75 -4.16
C LEU A 513 -17.32 19.70 -4.29
N VAL A 514 -18.39 19.52 -3.51
CA VAL A 514 -19.52 20.43 -3.47
C VAL A 514 -19.08 21.84 -3.04
N ALA A 515 -18.25 21.93 -2.00
CA ALA A 515 -17.71 23.20 -1.53
C ALA A 515 -16.82 23.89 -2.58
N MET A 516 -16.02 23.12 -3.34
CA MET A 516 -15.10 23.64 -4.36
C MET A 516 -15.80 24.07 -5.66
N LYS A 517 -16.80 23.34 -6.11
CA LYS A 517 -17.34 23.44 -7.48
C LYS A 517 -18.85 23.68 -7.55
N GLY A 518 -19.54 23.65 -6.41
CA GLY A 518 -21.00 23.66 -6.35
C GLY A 518 -21.60 22.27 -6.59
N GLU A 519 -22.83 22.07 -6.14
CA GLU A 519 -23.51 20.78 -6.09
C GLU A 519 -23.64 20.11 -7.48
N ALA A 520 -24.11 20.85 -8.47
CA ALA A 520 -24.33 20.34 -9.83
C ALA A 520 -23.00 19.95 -10.51
N ALA A 521 -21.96 20.78 -10.38
CA ALA A 521 -20.64 20.51 -10.96
C ALA A 521 -19.94 19.34 -10.28
N ALA A 522 -20.07 19.20 -8.97
CA ALA A 522 -19.53 18.06 -8.23
C ALA A 522 -20.21 16.74 -8.63
N ALA A 523 -21.52 16.74 -8.87
CA ALA A 523 -22.25 15.57 -9.34
C ALA A 523 -21.79 15.14 -10.75
N ILE A 524 -21.62 16.09 -11.68
CA ILE A 524 -21.14 15.85 -13.04
C ILE A 524 -19.71 15.28 -12.98
N GLN A 525 -18.82 15.94 -12.27
CA GLN A 525 -17.42 15.51 -12.18
C GLN A 525 -17.29 14.13 -11.53
N ARG A 526 -18.06 13.83 -10.49
CA ARG A 526 -18.11 12.50 -9.90
C ARG A 526 -18.55 11.46 -10.92
N SER A 527 -19.49 11.76 -11.81
CA SER A 527 -19.88 10.87 -12.90
C SER A 527 -18.83 10.80 -14.01
N GLU A 528 -18.12 11.89 -14.29
CA GLU A 528 -17.07 11.96 -15.30
C GLU A 528 -15.77 11.28 -14.87
N GLU A 529 -15.31 11.44 -13.62
CA GLU A 529 -14.08 10.80 -13.15
C GLU A 529 -14.19 9.29 -13.00
N HIS A 530 -15.37 8.79 -12.60
CA HIS A 530 -15.62 7.35 -12.49
C HIS A 530 -16.18 6.74 -13.76
N THR A 531 -16.67 7.57 -14.64
CA THR A 531 -17.17 7.21 -15.95
C THR A 531 -16.47 7.97 -17.07
N SER A 532 -15.38 8.74 -16.80
CA SER A 532 -14.73 9.56 -17.83
C SER A 532 -14.32 8.74 -19.03
N GLU A 533 -13.84 7.54 -18.80
CA GLU A 533 -13.58 6.58 -19.86
C GLU A 533 -14.87 5.93 -20.40
N LEU A 534 -15.93 5.85 -19.59
CA LEU A 534 -17.27 5.46 -20.03
C LEU A 534 -17.97 6.60 -20.78
N GLN A 535 -17.70 7.84 -20.43
CA GLN A 535 -18.36 9.04 -20.95
C GLN A 535 -17.56 9.80 -22.02
N SER A 536 -16.22 9.74 -22.00
CA SER A 536 -15.38 10.45 -22.98
C SER A 536 -15.66 10.09 -24.43
N GLN A 537 -16.56 9.15 -24.66
CA GLN A 537 -17.10 8.80 -25.98
C GLN A 537 -18.62 8.68 -25.96
N SER A 538 -19.29 9.64 -25.32
CA SER A 538 -20.71 9.95 -25.50
C SER A 538 -21.62 8.77 -25.83
N THR A 539 -22.05 7.97 -24.87
CA THR A 539 -23.28 7.18 -25.09
C THR A 539 -23.75 6.37 -23.87
N ILE A 540 -23.33 6.70 -22.68
CA ILE A 540 -24.03 6.22 -21.50
C ILE A 540 -24.68 7.43 -20.83
N SER A 541 -25.80 7.86 -21.37
CA SER A 541 -26.74 8.73 -20.66
C SER A 541 -27.57 7.84 -19.75
N TYR A 542 -27.61 8.16 -18.48
CA TYR A 542 -28.65 7.70 -17.59
C TYR A 542 -29.94 8.45 -17.87
#